data_788784403554b84bd1b0950f578faaa9
#
_entry.id   788784403554b84bd1b0950f578faaa9
#
_cell.length_a   1.000
_cell.length_b   1.000
_cell.length_c   1.000
_cell.angle_alpha   90.00
_cell.angle_beta   90.00
_cell.angle_gamma   90.00
#
_symmetry.space_group_name_H-M   'P 1'
#
loop_
_entity.id
_entity.type
_entity.pdbx_description
1 polymer ?
#
loop_
_entity_poly.entity_id
_entity_poly.type
_entity_poly.pdbx_seq_one_letter_code
_entity_poly.pdbx_strand_id
1 'polypeptide(L)'
;MTRLLRDTMQEWAGEARVPHDLADRALRRRVRRPAGVAVLAAGLVAALIAGVTFVAGTMGDRPAPAVTVRPADGITLPPRPSPAPTDVRADVEHSPPAKLVAAGRLAMSAYYTQKEVPVEGRLRHVVRTWSLYDPRTGGYERTSWGWLDVAPGLQVAAVLERELPARRLGILDLNTRQILKWFDLEHPVASVTWSPDGTKVLATAYSGYPDALERGPQPGSLVLRDSPRTGYFILDVGSGEVAYHALPARTGDDVPSNMNGRQDLGWSLDGAALWAPTDTTPDRVWYTLDGEPRDAPQGQRYVGYSAESALSPDGRRVLGPDGLPTEITDSATGEIVGRQNVLQLHAWADDDNVLALGCAGSCGDEFDNGLVLVSVDGARMTQLAAYRNSNKGGAWRWVLTPR
;
A
#
# COMPACT_ATOMS: atom_id res chain seq x y z
N MET A 1 21.44 23.25 17.52
CA MET A 1 20.13 23.27 18.21
C MET A 1 20.14 24.38 19.26
N THR A 2 19.31 25.36 19.08
CA THR A 2 19.25 26.57 19.90
C THR A 2 18.72 26.25 21.29
N ARG A 3 19.26 26.93 22.32
CA ARG A 3 18.84 26.85 23.74
C ARG A 3 17.31 26.94 23.88
N LEU A 4 16.67 27.75 23.06
CA LEU A 4 15.23 27.97 23.03
C LEU A 4 14.43 26.68 22.79
N LEU A 5 14.86 25.79 21.88
CA LEU A 5 14.15 24.54 21.58
C LEU A 5 14.24 23.55 22.76
N ARG A 6 15.37 23.52 23.44
CA ARG A 6 15.56 22.67 24.61
C ARG A 6 14.71 23.15 25.79
N ASP A 7 14.64 24.47 26.00
CA ASP A 7 13.87 25.07 27.09
C ASP A 7 12.36 24.86 26.82
N THR A 8 11.89 25.01 25.61
CA THR A 8 10.48 24.73 25.23
C THR A 8 10.12 23.25 25.38
N MET A 9 11.01 22.33 25.00
CA MET A 9 10.78 20.90 25.19
C MET A 9 10.79 20.48 26.68
N GLN A 10 11.64 21.12 27.52
CA GLN A 10 11.63 20.89 28.93
C GLN A 10 10.37 21.44 29.63
N GLU A 11 9.87 22.57 29.18
CA GLU A 11 8.62 23.16 29.65
C GLU A 11 7.43 22.27 29.31
N TRP A 12 7.33 21.79 28.08
CA TRP A 12 6.29 20.82 27.66
C TRP A 12 6.38 19.47 28.38
N ALA A 13 7.60 18.98 28.63
CA ALA A 13 7.79 17.74 29.40
C ALA A 13 7.36 17.91 30.87
N GLY A 14 7.49 19.12 31.43
CA GLY A 14 7.02 19.44 32.79
C GLY A 14 5.49 19.61 32.88
N GLU A 15 4.83 20.03 31.80
CA GLU A 15 3.37 20.17 31.73
C GLU A 15 2.65 18.85 31.36
N ALA A 16 3.35 17.88 30.81
CA ALA A 16 2.78 16.57 30.45
C ALA A 16 2.38 15.81 31.72
N ARG A 17 1.13 15.91 32.12
CA ARG A 17 0.55 15.05 33.17
C ARG A 17 0.44 13.63 32.64
N VAL A 18 1.46 12.81 32.87
CA VAL A 18 1.38 11.38 32.59
C VAL A 18 0.33 10.79 33.56
N PRO A 19 -0.76 10.20 33.04
CA PRO A 19 -1.74 9.54 33.91
C PRO A 19 -1.04 8.42 34.68
N HIS A 20 -1.22 8.40 36.00
CA HIS A 20 -0.58 7.45 36.93
C HIS A 20 -0.99 5.98 36.69
N ASP A 21 -1.98 5.72 35.80
CA ASP A 21 -2.47 4.41 35.44
C ASP A 21 -2.03 3.93 34.07
N LEU A 22 -1.12 4.62 33.37
CA LEU A 22 -0.61 4.23 32.04
C LEU A 22 0.05 2.85 32.03
N ALA A 23 0.87 2.56 33.05
CA ALA A 23 1.51 1.25 33.22
C ALA A 23 0.46 0.13 33.45
N ASP A 24 -0.56 0.41 34.25
CA ASP A 24 -1.65 -0.52 34.53
C ASP A 24 -2.53 -0.77 33.32
N ARG A 25 -2.76 0.23 32.48
CA ARG A 25 -3.49 0.07 31.20
C ARG A 25 -2.70 -0.76 30.20
N ALA A 26 -1.40 -0.54 30.10
CA ALA A 26 -0.52 -1.32 29.24
C ALA A 26 -0.47 -2.80 29.66
N LEU A 27 -0.40 -3.06 30.97
CA LEU A 27 -0.40 -4.41 31.54
C LEU A 27 -1.75 -5.12 31.43
N ARG A 28 -2.88 -4.41 31.59
CA ARG A 28 -4.22 -5.01 31.42
C ARG A 28 -4.53 -5.42 29.97
N ARG A 29 -3.94 -4.79 28.98
CA ARG A 29 -4.06 -5.21 27.57
C ARG A 29 -3.35 -6.55 27.29
N ARG A 30 -2.34 -6.90 28.10
CA ARG A 30 -1.54 -8.13 27.91
C ARG A 30 -2.19 -9.38 28.50
N VAL A 31 -3.20 -9.28 29.37
CA VAL A 31 -3.75 -10.40 30.16
C VAL A 31 -5.07 -10.98 29.59
N ARG A 32 -5.60 -10.49 28.48
CA ARG A 32 -6.79 -11.08 27.87
C ARG A 32 -6.44 -11.99 26.69
N ARG A 33 -5.70 -13.09 26.99
CA ARG A 33 -5.69 -14.28 26.13
C ARG A 33 -6.46 -15.38 26.87
N PRO A 34 -7.58 -15.92 26.35
CA PRO A 34 -8.20 -17.10 26.94
C PRO A 34 -7.29 -18.30 26.67
N ALA A 35 -6.89 -18.98 27.74
CA ALA A 35 -6.22 -20.26 27.66
C ALA A 35 -7.26 -21.30 27.17
N GLY A 36 -7.13 -21.75 25.93
CA GLY A 36 -7.90 -22.88 25.39
C GLY A 36 -7.19 -24.18 25.70
N VAL A 37 -7.90 -25.03 26.38
CA VAL A 37 -7.52 -26.41 26.80
C VAL A 37 -7.31 -27.27 25.56
N ALA A 38 -6.15 -27.93 25.48
CA ALA A 38 -5.88 -29.00 24.53
C ALA A 38 -6.62 -30.31 24.99
N VAL A 39 -7.44 -30.87 24.11
CA VAL A 39 -7.88 -32.27 24.22
C VAL A 39 -7.50 -32.98 22.93
N LEU A 40 -6.58 -33.95 23.09
CA LEU A 40 -6.26 -34.97 22.11
C LEU A 40 -7.38 -36.03 22.10
N ALA A 41 -7.91 -36.36 20.94
CA ALA A 41 -8.47 -37.69 20.68
C ALA A 41 -8.40 -38.02 19.19
N ALA A 42 -7.72 -39.12 18.91
CA ALA A 42 -7.62 -39.75 17.60
C ALA A 42 -8.85 -40.65 17.34
N GLY A 43 -9.19 -40.86 16.05
CA GLY A 43 -9.85 -42.12 15.67
C GLY A 43 -11.01 -42.04 14.67
N LEU A 44 -10.70 -42.41 13.40
CA LEU A 44 -11.47 -43.30 12.50
C LEU A 44 -12.88 -42.95 11.96
N VAL A 45 -12.89 -42.73 10.64
CA VAL A 45 -13.69 -43.29 9.52
C VAL A 45 -15.06 -43.92 9.81
N ALA A 46 -16.10 -43.45 9.15
CA ALA A 46 -16.96 -44.15 8.18
C ALA A 46 -18.23 -43.36 7.85
N ALA A 47 -18.61 -43.40 6.59
CA ALA A 47 -19.82 -42.82 6.01
C ALA A 47 -21.09 -43.54 6.53
N LEU A 48 -22.21 -42.81 6.58
CA LEU A 48 -23.52 -43.27 6.12
C LEU A 48 -24.59 -42.16 6.18
N ILE A 49 -25.39 -42.13 5.16
CA ILE A 49 -26.57 -41.30 4.87
C ILE A 49 -27.70 -41.64 5.85
N ALA A 50 -28.34 -40.67 6.44
CA ALA A 50 -29.79 -40.66 6.71
C ALA A 50 -30.23 -39.33 7.32
N GLY A 51 -31.30 -38.75 6.77
CA GLY A 51 -31.86 -37.50 7.20
C GLY A 51 -32.48 -37.51 8.60
N VAL A 52 -32.28 -36.40 9.30
CA VAL A 52 -33.13 -35.98 10.42
C VAL A 52 -33.28 -34.47 10.38
N THR A 53 -34.49 -34.02 10.20
CA THR A 53 -34.90 -32.65 10.41
C THR A 53 -34.77 -32.31 11.89
N PHE A 54 -33.93 -31.33 12.22
CA PHE A 54 -33.94 -30.70 13.53
C PHE A 54 -34.20 -29.19 13.37
N VAL A 55 -35.30 -28.74 13.88
CA VAL A 55 -35.61 -27.34 14.11
C VAL A 55 -34.78 -26.88 15.29
N ALA A 56 -33.80 -26.05 15.08
CA ALA A 56 -33.07 -25.31 16.11
C ALA A 56 -33.08 -23.84 15.85
N GLY A 57 -33.29 -23.13 16.91
CA GLY A 57 -33.61 -21.71 16.96
C GLY A 57 -32.59 -20.74 16.36
N THR A 58 -33.10 -19.63 16.02
CA THR A 58 -32.50 -18.42 15.44
C THR A 58 -31.27 -17.91 16.20
N MET A 59 -30.07 -18.22 15.72
CA MET A 59 -28.91 -17.35 15.83
C MET A 59 -28.81 -16.60 14.52
N GLY A 60 -28.77 -15.27 14.59
CA GLY A 60 -28.81 -14.40 13.43
C GLY A 60 -27.69 -14.73 12.43
N ASP A 61 -28.09 -15.29 11.29
CA ASP A 61 -27.28 -15.38 10.10
C ASP A 61 -26.89 -13.97 9.65
N ARG A 62 -25.63 -13.60 9.83
CA ARG A 62 -25.06 -12.58 8.99
C ARG A 62 -25.06 -13.15 7.57
N PRO A 63 -25.74 -12.52 6.60
CA PRO A 63 -25.66 -12.99 5.23
C PRO A 63 -24.19 -12.95 4.79
N ALA A 64 -23.71 -14.07 4.25
CA ALA A 64 -22.43 -14.11 3.57
C ALA A 64 -22.38 -12.96 2.55
N PRO A 65 -21.24 -12.25 2.42
CA PRO A 65 -21.14 -11.15 1.49
C PRO A 65 -21.49 -11.66 0.09
N ALA A 66 -22.45 -11.00 -0.55
CA ALA A 66 -22.88 -11.37 -1.89
C ALA A 66 -21.71 -11.16 -2.87
N VAL A 67 -21.19 -12.24 -3.44
CA VAL A 67 -20.21 -12.21 -4.52
C VAL A 67 -20.98 -12.16 -5.83
N THR A 68 -20.85 -11.06 -6.57
CA THR A 68 -21.43 -10.95 -7.91
C THR A 68 -20.30 -11.16 -8.93
N VAL A 69 -20.39 -12.26 -9.68
CA VAL A 69 -19.43 -12.60 -10.75
C VAL A 69 -20.08 -12.26 -12.09
N ARG A 70 -19.39 -11.44 -12.90
CA ARG A 70 -19.78 -11.17 -14.29
C ARG A 70 -18.76 -11.77 -15.24
N PRO A 71 -19.15 -12.67 -16.15
CA PRO A 71 -18.29 -13.12 -17.23
C PRO A 71 -18.07 -11.97 -18.22
N ALA A 72 -16.80 -11.70 -18.54
CA ALA A 72 -16.40 -10.82 -19.63
C ALA A 72 -15.31 -11.54 -20.43
N ASP A 73 -15.11 -11.13 -21.69
CA ASP A 73 -13.97 -11.67 -22.43
C ASP A 73 -12.68 -11.13 -21.84
N GLY A 74 -11.70 -11.99 -21.62
CA GLY A 74 -10.36 -11.62 -21.18
C GLY A 74 -9.54 -10.99 -22.30
N ILE A 75 -8.32 -10.62 -21.93
CA ILE A 75 -7.31 -10.12 -22.87
C ILE A 75 -5.99 -10.89 -22.70
N THR A 76 -5.28 -11.06 -23.79
CA THR A 76 -3.92 -11.57 -23.76
C THR A 76 -2.97 -10.41 -23.43
N LEU A 77 -2.27 -10.51 -22.30
CA LEU A 77 -1.27 -9.52 -21.93
C LEU A 77 0.02 -9.69 -22.75
N PRO A 78 0.72 -8.58 -23.06
CA PRO A 78 2.05 -8.64 -23.64
C PRO A 78 3.01 -9.45 -22.75
N PRO A 79 3.95 -10.22 -23.33
CA PRO A 79 4.90 -10.99 -22.57
C PRO A 79 5.84 -10.05 -21.78
N ARG A 80 6.20 -10.47 -20.56
CA ARG A 80 7.19 -9.76 -19.77
C ARG A 80 8.58 -9.94 -20.36
N PRO A 81 9.49 -8.96 -20.16
CA PRO A 81 10.89 -9.14 -20.51
C PRO A 81 11.50 -10.38 -19.83
N SER A 82 12.24 -11.20 -20.58
CA SER A 82 12.93 -12.36 -20.06
C SER A 82 14.33 -12.45 -20.72
N PRO A 83 15.44 -12.41 -19.93
CA PRO A 83 15.44 -12.18 -18.48
C PRO A 83 14.97 -10.79 -18.11
N ALA A 84 14.47 -10.65 -16.87
CA ALA A 84 14.11 -9.35 -16.33
C ALA A 84 15.36 -8.46 -16.18
N PRO A 85 15.29 -7.16 -16.52
CA PRO A 85 16.42 -6.25 -16.31
C PRO A 85 16.77 -6.12 -14.83
N THR A 86 18.06 -5.99 -14.50
CA THR A 86 18.55 -5.82 -13.12
C THR A 86 19.53 -4.64 -12.97
N ASP A 87 19.76 -3.89 -14.05
CA ASP A 87 20.68 -2.75 -14.08
C ASP A 87 20.21 -1.61 -13.16
N VAL A 88 21.17 -0.78 -12.74
CA VAL A 88 20.88 0.44 -11.97
C VAL A 88 20.80 1.62 -12.93
N ARG A 89 19.70 2.35 -12.88
CA ARG A 89 19.44 3.58 -13.64
C ARG A 89 19.08 4.71 -12.68
N ALA A 90 19.77 5.81 -12.77
CA ALA A 90 19.56 6.99 -11.95
C ALA A 90 19.28 8.22 -12.81
N ASP A 91 18.50 9.14 -12.25
CA ASP A 91 18.32 10.49 -12.78
C ASP A 91 18.34 11.48 -11.60
N VAL A 92 19.53 11.93 -11.26
CA VAL A 92 19.77 12.83 -10.13
C VAL A 92 19.75 14.30 -10.51
N GLU A 93 19.67 14.60 -11.81
CA GLU A 93 19.69 15.97 -12.34
C GLU A 93 18.28 16.59 -12.40
N HIS A 94 17.24 15.73 -12.42
CA HIS A 94 15.86 16.17 -12.56
C HIS A 94 15.00 15.81 -11.34
N SER A 95 14.15 16.74 -10.92
CA SER A 95 13.17 16.52 -9.86
C SER A 95 11.80 17.10 -10.26
N PRO A 96 10.81 16.24 -10.60
CA PRO A 96 10.89 14.78 -10.69
C PRO A 96 11.77 14.28 -11.82
N PRO A 97 12.15 12.99 -11.84
CA PRO A 97 12.97 12.39 -12.89
C PRO A 97 12.38 12.53 -14.28
N ALA A 98 13.27 12.79 -15.27
CA ALA A 98 12.93 12.83 -16.69
C ALA A 98 13.20 11.50 -17.41
N LYS A 99 14.06 10.64 -16.83
CA LYS A 99 14.45 9.33 -17.36
C LYS A 99 14.10 8.22 -16.37
N LEU A 100 14.00 6.98 -16.88
CA LEU A 100 13.71 5.83 -16.03
C LEU A 100 14.70 5.70 -14.87
N VAL A 101 14.16 5.65 -13.66
CA VAL A 101 14.90 5.31 -12.45
C VAL A 101 14.60 3.86 -12.10
N ALA A 102 15.64 3.04 -11.90
CA ALA A 102 15.49 1.61 -11.62
C ALA A 102 16.69 1.06 -10.86
N ALA A 103 16.46 0.02 -10.07
CA ALA A 103 17.54 -0.77 -9.45
C ALA A 103 17.07 -2.19 -9.17
N GLY A 104 17.91 -3.16 -9.53
CA GLY A 104 17.59 -4.58 -9.40
C GLY A 104 16.27 -4.92 -10.07
N ARG A 105 15.39 -5.59 -9.37
CA ARG A 105 14.07 -6.02 -9.87
C ARG A 105 13.00 -4.92 -9.92
N LEU A 106 13.30 -3.68 -9.51
CA LEU A 106 12.33 -2.61 -9.40
C LEU A 106 12.64 -1.43 -10.32
N ALA A 107 11.60 -0.79 -10.80
CA ALA A 107 11.67 0.48 -11.49
C ALA A 107 10.60 1.45 -11.01
N MET A 108 10.87 2.73 -11.08
CA MET A 108 9.87 3.76 -10.90
C MET A 108 9.00 3.84 -12.15
N SER A 109 7.86 3.17 -12.13
CA SER A 109 6.95 3.08 -13.28
C SER A 109 6.12 4.35 -13.50
N ALA A 110 5.88 5.09 -12.41
CA ALA A 110 5.14 6.34 -12.43
C ALA A 110 5.53 7.22 -11.23
N TYR A 111 5.14 8.49 -11.32
CA TYR A 111 5.09 9.38 -10.17
C TYR A 111 3.86 10.26 -10.23
N TYR A 112 3.49 10.85 -9.11
CA TYR A 112 2.40 11.83 -9.07
C TYR A 112 2.74 13.02 -8.19
N THR A 113 2.13 14.16 -8.52
CA THR A 113 1.99 15.31 -7.64
C THR A 113 0.57 15.40 -7.14
N GLN A 114 0.34 16.06 -6.01
CA GLN A 114 -1.00 16.25 -5.46
C GLN A 114 -1.23 17.69 -5.06
N LYS A 115 -2.49 18.13 -5.15
CA LYS A 115 -2.92 19.44 -4.71
C LYS A 115 -4.32 19.38 -4.09
N GLU A 116 -4.57 20.25 -3.13
CA GLU A 116 -5.92 20.47 -2.61
C GLU A 116 -6.68 21.41 -3.55
N VAL A 117 -7.87 20.99 -3.94
CA VAL A 117 -8.80 21.76 -4.77
C VAL A 117 -10.06 22.06 -3.96
N PRO A 118 -10.49 23.31 -3.82
CA PRO A 118 -11.75 23.64 -3.16
C PRO A 118 -12.92 23.00 -3.94
N VAL A 119 -13.91 22.47 -3.20
CA VAL A 119 -15.15 21.94 -3.76
C VAL A 119 -16.32 22.80 -3.31
N GLU A 120 -16.67 22.76 -2.03
CA GLU A 120 -17.75 23.54 -1.46
C GLU A 120 -17.45 23.85 0.02
N GLY A 121 -17.68 25.08 0.45
CA GLY A 121 -17.44 25.49 1.84
C GLY A 121 -16.01 25.18 2.28
N ARG A 122 -15.89 24.32 3.30
CA ARG A 122 -14.60 23.88 3.85
C ARG A 122 -14.08 22.58 3.21
N LEU A 123 -14.86 21.97 2.33
CA LEU A 123 -14.50 20.73 1.65
C LEU A 123 -13.41 20.98 0.60
N ARG A 124 -12.44 20.12 0.57
CA ARG A 124 -11.32 20.09 -0.40
C ARG A 124 -11.18 18.67 -0.91
N HIS A 125 -10.83 18.54 -2.18
CA HIS A 125 -10.37 17.28 -2.75
C HIS A 125 -8.86 17.31 -2.93
N VAL A 126 -8.17 16.24 -2.55
CA VAL A 126 -6.76 16.04 -2.90
C VAL A 126 -6.69 15.38 -4.25
N VAL A 127 -6.40 16.17 -5.27
CA VAL A 127 -6.34 15.70 -6.67
C VAL A 127 -4.91 15.36 -7.04
N ARG A 128 -4.71 14.18 -7.62
CA ARG A 128 -3.42 13.72 -8.14
C ARG A 128 -3.27 14.04 -9.61
N THR A 129 -2.04 14.34 -9.99
CA THR A 129 -1.60 14.43 -11.39
C THR A 129 -0.51 13.41 -11.61
N TRP A 130 -0.79 12.43 -12.44
CA TRP A 130 0.07 11.29 -12.69
C TRP A 130 0.96 11.51 -13.90
N SER A 131 2.22 11.09 -13.79
CA SER A 131 3.18 10.95 -14.89
C SER A 131 3.59 9.49 -14.96
N LEU A 132 3.40 8.88 -16.10
CA LEU A 132 3.59 7.45 -16.36
C LEU A 132 4.80 7.26 -17.26
N TYR A 133 5.64 6.29 -16.94
CA TYR A 133 6.78 5.93 -17.77
C TYR A 133 6.31 5.51 -19.18
N ASP A 134 6.96 6.05 -20.19
CA ASP A 134 6.77 5.70 -21.59
C ASP A 134 8.02 4.99 -22.13
N PRO A 135 7.95 3.68 -22.38
CA PRO A 135 9.10 2.92 -22.87
C PRO A 135 9.57 3.36 -24.27
N ARG A 136 8.72 4.03 -25.07
CA ARG A 136 9.06 4.52 -26.41
C ARG A 136 9.99 5.73 -26.35
N THR A 137 9.81 6.59 -25.36
CA THR A 137 10.62 7.81 -25.18
C THR A 137 11.70 7.64 -24.11
N GLY A 138 11.57 6.64 -23.25
CA GLY A 138 12.44 6.41 -22.11
C GLY A 138 12.24 7.40 -20.95
N GLY A 139 11.18 8.21 -21.01
CA GLY A 139 10.86 9.25 -20.04
C GLY A 139 9.48 9.09 -19.42
N TYR A 140 9.01 10.13 -18.75
CA TYR A 140 7.69 10.15 -18.12
C TYR A 140 6.77 11.14 -18.81
N GLU A 141 5.57 10.69 -19.13
CA GLU A 141 4.53 11.51 -19.74
C GLU A 141 3.39 11.77 -18.75
N ARG A 142 2.97 13.03 -18.67
CA ARG A 142 1.79 13.42 -17.88
C ARG A 142 0.54 12.79 -18.50
N THR A 143 -0.31 12.21 -17.63
CA THR A 143 -1.55 11.55 -18.05
C THR A 143 -2.79 12.31 -17.56
N SER A 144 -3.94 11.94 -18.13
CA SER A 144 -5.24 12.42 -17.67
C SER A 144 -5.94 11.43 -16.70
N TRP A 145 -5.30 10.33 -16.33
CA TRP A 145 -5.89 9.31 -15.46
C TRP A 145 -6.08 9.82 -14.04
N GLY A 146 -7.20 9.46 -13.41
CA GLY A 146 -7.48 9.77 -12.01
C GLY A 146 -6.68 8.89 -11.05
N TRP A 147 -6.48 7.64 -11.43
CA TRP A 147 -5.63 6.67 -10.75
C TRP A 147 -5.01 5.70 -11.74
N LEU A 148 -3.85 5.18 -11.42
CA LEU A 148 -3.20 4.13 -12.20
C LEU A 148 -2.27 3.27 -11.33
N ASP A 149 -2.04 2.05 -11.79
CA ASP A 149 -0.98 1.17 -11.32
C ASP A 149 -0.41 0.37 -12.49
N VAL A 150 0.88 0.11 -12.49
CA VAL A 150 1.60 -0.56 -13.59
C VAL A 150 1.85 -2.01 -13.23
N ALA A 151 1.52 -2.91 -14.14
CA ALA A 151 1.76 -4.33 -13.97
C ALA A 151 3.25 -4.66 -13.91
N PRO A 152 3.65 -5.69 -13.13
CA PRO A 152 4.99 -6.24 -13.19
C PRO A 152 5.41 -6.53 -14.63
N GLY A 153 6.65 -6.16 -14.98
CA GLY A 153 7.17 -6.24 -16.35
C GLY A 153 6.99 -4.97 -17.18
N LEU A 154 6.29 -3.93 -16.66
CA LEU A 154 6.17 -2.60 -17.26
C LEU A 154 5.58 -2.59 -18.69
N GLN A 155 4.68 -3.53 -19.02
CA GLN A 155 4.07 -3.62 -20.34
C GLN A 155 2.67 -3.00 -20.39
N VAL A 156 1.93 -3.08 -19.30
CA VAL A 156 0.56 -2.59 -19.19
C VAL A 156 0.32 -1.88 -17.86
N ALA A 157 -0.70 -1.03 -17.84
CA ALA A 157 -1.18 -0.38 -16.62
C ALA A 157 -2.71 -0.55 -16.48
N ALA A 158 -3.18 -0.73 -15.26
CA ALA A 158 -4.58 -0.53 -14.91
C ALA A 158 -4.81 0.96 -14.67
N VAL A 159 -5.86 1.51 -15.27
CA VAL A 159 -6.14 2.95 -15.24
C VAL A 159 -7.60 3.22 -14.91
N LEU A 160 -7.84 4.30 -14.17
CA LEU A 160 -9.17 4.85 -13.92
C LEU A 160 -9.31 6.21 -14.60
N GLU A 161 -10.51 6.52 -15.05
CA GLU A 161 -10.83 7.84 -15.59
C GLU A 161 -10.57 8.94 -14.58
N ARG A 162 -10.41 10.17 -15.09
CA ARG A 162 -10.02 11.35 -14.31
C ARG A 162 -10.92 11.61 -13.10
N GLU A 163 -12.22 11.42 -13.27
CA GLU A 163 -13.21 11.68 -12.22
C GLU A 163 -13.37 10.43 -11.35
N LEU A 164 -12.95 10.55 -10.09
CA LEU A 164 -13.07 9.48 -9.11
C LEU A 164 -14.26 9.72 -8.16
N PRO A 165 -14.90 8.64 -7.70
CA PRO A 165 -14.68 7.26 -8.09
C PRO A 165 -15.25 6.95 -9.48
N ALA A 166 -14.53 6.17 -10.29
CA ALA A 166 -14.86 5.81 -11.67
C ALA A 166 -15.67 4.51 -11.76
N ARG A 167 -16.55 4.39 -12.78
CA ARG A 167 -17.35 3.18 -12.97
C ARG A 167 -16.78 2.20 -13.99
N ARG A 168 -15.58 2.46 -14.47
CA ARG A 168 -14.88 1.53 -15.37
C ARG A 168 -13.38 1.58 -15.14
N LEU A 169 -12.76 0.43 -15.37
CA LEU A 169 -11.34 0.19 -15.29
C LEU A 169 -10.81 -0.14 -16.69
N GLY A 170 -9.75 0.54 -17.12
CA GLY A 170 -9.09 0.29 -18.39
C GLY A 170 -7.76 -0.44 -18.20
N ILE A 171 -7.42 -1.33 -19.12
CA ILE A 171 -6.08 -1.89 -19.26
C ILE A 171 -5.39 -1.18 -20.42
N LEU A 172 -4.37 -0.39 -20.09
CA LEU A 172 -3.58 0.43 -21.01
C LEU A 172 -2.31 -0.32 -21.42
N ASP A 173 -2.10 -0.50 -22.70
CA ASP A 173 -0.81 -0.97 -23.25
C ASP A 173 0.18 0.21 -23.25
N LEU A 174 1.33 0.05 -22.58
CA LEU A 174 2.34 1.11 -22.47
C LEU A 174 3.13 1.34 -23.74
N ASN A 175 3.25 0.32 -24.62
CA ASN A 175 3.99 0.43 -25.87
C ASN A 175 3.17 1.14 -26.95
N THR A 176 1.87 0.83 -27.03
CA THR A 176 0.97 1.43 -28.03
C THR A 176 0.24 2.66 -27.51
N ARG A 177 0.15 2.84 -26.18
CA ARG A 177 -0.61 3.88 -25.48
C ARG A 177 -2.12 3.78 -25.73
N GLN A 178 -2.59 2.60 -26.09
CA GLN A 178 -4.00 2.33 -26.33
C GLN A 178 -4.62 1.52 -25.20
N ILE A 179 -5.89 1.78 -24.93
CA ILE A 179 -6.64 0.93 -24.01
C ILE A 179 -6.97 -0.38 -24.74
N LEU A 180 -6.46 -1.48 -24.23
CA LEU A 180 -6.75 -2.82 -24.73
C LEU A 180 -8.21 -3.19 -24.47
N LYS A 181 -8.72 -2.86 -23.30
CA LYS A 181 -10.11 -3.11 -22.90
C LYS A 181 -10.54 -2.22 -21.75
N TRP A 182 -11.83 -1.88 -21.74
CA TRP A 182 -12.55 -1.33 -20.62
C TRP A 182 -13.41 -2.40 -19.94
N PHE A 183 -13.41 -2.41 -18.62
CA PHE A 183 -14.28 -3.24 -17.79
C PHE A 183 -15.24 -2.33 -17.04
N ASP A 184 -16.54 -2.47 -17.28
CA ASP A 184 -17.58 -1.74 -16.57
C ASP A 184 -17.80 -2.36 -15.20
N LEU A 185 -17.90 -1.52 -14.16
CA LEU A 185 -18.03 -1.91 -12.77
C LEU A 185 -19.38 -1.47 -12.19
N GLU A 186 -20.04 -2.35 -11.46
CA GLU A 186 -21.34 -2.06 -10.82
C GLU A 186 -21.21 -1.00 -9.72
N HIS A 187 -20.09 -1.01 -9.00
CA HIS A 187 -19.75 -0.05 -7.95
C HIS A 187 -18.57 0.80 -8.40
N PRO A 188 -18.60 2.12 -8.16
CA PRO A 188 -17.50 2.98 -8.56
C PRO A 188 -16.26 2.72 -7.71
N VAL A 189 -15.08 2.81 -8.32
CA VAL A 189 -13.76 2.54 -7.72
C VAL A 189 -12.87 3.77 -7.77
N ALA A 190 -11.96 3.90 -6.81
CA ALA A 190 -11.06 5.05 -6.77
C ALA A 190 -9.57 4.67 -6.60
N SER A 191 -9.25 3.38 -6.52
CA SER A 191 -7.88 2.88 -6.63
C SER A 191 -7.86 1.54 -7.36
N VAL A 192 -6.71 1.26 -7.98
CA VAL A 192 -6.40 -0.03 -8.59
C VAL A 192 -4.98 -0.42 -8.21
N THR A 193 -4.73 -1.72 -8.08
CA THR A 193 -3.38 -2.28 -7.90
C THR A 193 -3.28 -3.67 -8.51
N TRP A 194 -2.16 -3.96 -9.17
CA TRP A 194 -1.89 -5.25 -9.76
C TRP A 194 -1.48 -6.28 -8.72
N SER A 195 -1.88 -7.52 -8.93
CA SER A 195 -1.33 -8.65 -8.19
C SER A 195 0.16 -8.82 -8.49
N PRO A 196 0.97 -9.39 -7.56
CA PRO A 196 2.42 -9.55 -7.75
C PRO A 196 2.79 -10.38 -8.97
N ASP A 197 1.94 -11.33 -9.35
CA ASP A 197 2.09 -12.14 -10.56
C ASP A 197 1.61 -11.41 -11.83
N GLY A 198 0.96 -10.23 -11.70
CA GLY A 198 0.45 -9.41 -12.81
C GLY A 198 -0.65 -10.08 -13.62
N THR A 199 -1.42 -10.99 -13.03
CA THR A 199 -2.56 -11.63 -13.68
C THR A 199 -3.90 -11.02 -13.28
N LYS A 200 -3.95 -10.36 -12.11
CA LYS A 200 -5.17 -9.80 -11.54
C LYS A 200 -5.02 -8.32 -11.20
N VAL A 201 -6.14 -7.61 -11.20
CA VAL A 201 -6.25 -6.24 -10.70
C VAL A 201 -7.24 -6.21 -9.55
N LEU A 202 -6.80 -5.66 -8.42
CA LEU A 202 -7.64 -5.32 -7.29
C LEU A 202 -8.09 -3.87 -7.44
N ALA A 203 -9.39 -3.61 -7.38
CA ALA A 203 -9.93 -2.26 -7.45
C ALA A 203 -10.78 -1.98 -6.21
N THR A 204 -10.41 -0.96 -5.42
CA THR A 204 -11.15 -0.62 -4.21
C THR A 204 -12.34 0.27 -4.53
N ALA A 205 -13.52 -0.15 -4.08
CA ALA A 205 -14.80 0.51 -4.34
C ALA A 205 -15.13 1.54 -3.26
N TYR A 206 -15.71 2.67 -3.72
CA TYR A 206 -16.04 3.80 -2.87
C TYR A 206 -17.40 4.40 -3.28
N SER A 207 -18.22 4.79 -2.29
CA SER A 207 -19.49 5.50 -2.53
C SER A 207 -19.31 7.01 -2.75
N GLY A 208 -18.13 7.55 -2.49
CA GLY A 208 -17.78 8.96 -2.62
C GLY A 208 -16.30 9.18 -2.87
N TYR A 209 -15.88 10.44 -3.01
CA TYR A 209 -14.47 10.79 -3.25
C TYR A 209 -13.62 10.48 -2.00
N PRO A 210 -12.67 9.52 -2.06
CA PRO A 210 -11.97 9.05 -0.85
C PRO A 210 -10.90 10.03 -0.34
N ASP A 211 -10.40 10.93 -1.18
CA ASP A 211 -9.42 11.96 -0.83
C ASP A 211 -10.10 13.31 -0.48
N ALA A 212 -11.30 13.26 0.11
CA ALA A 212 -11.99 14.43 0.59
C ALA A 212 -11.46 14.86 1.96
N LEU A 213 -11.02 16.11 2.08
CA LEU A 213 -10.61 16.76 3.32
C LEU A 213 -11.62 17.81 3.71
N GLU A 214 -12.02 17.85 4.97
CA GLU A 214 -12.79 18.95 5.52
C GLU A 214 -11.92 19.76 6.46
N ARG A 215 -11.67 21.03 6.11
CA ARG A 215 -10.91 21.94 6.96
C ARG A 215 -11.76 22.36 8.16
N GLY A 216 -11.22 22.20 9.37
CA GLY A 216 -11.87 22.64 10.59
C GLY A 216 -11.95 24.18 10.69
N PRO A 217 -12.58 24.70 11.76
CA PRO A 217 -12.75 26.14 11.94
C PRO A 217 -11.44 26.87 12.24
N GLN A 218 -10.45 26.17 12.80
CA GLN A 218 -9.16 26.76 13.15
C GLN A 218 -8.13 26.51 12.03
N PRO A 219 -7.19 27.45 11.79
CA PRO A 219 -6.11 27.23 10.82
C PRO A 219 -5.35 25.94 11.11
N GLY A 220 -5.18 25.10 10.07
CA GLY A 220 -4.48 23.81 10.19
C GLY A 220 -5.29 22.65 10.75
N SER A 221 -6.49 22.90 11.32
CA SER A 221 -7.34 21.81 11.81
C SER A 221 -8.07 21.10 10.67
N LEU A 222 -8.35 19.80 10.89
CA LEU A 222 -9.10 18.94 9.99
C LEU A 222 -10.31 18.35 10.72
N VAL A 223 -11.42 18.20 10.02
CA VAL A 223 -12.53 17.38 10.46
C VAL A 223 -12.29 15.96 9.94
N LEU A 224 -12.23 15.01 10.84
CA LEU A 224 -12.14 13.59 10.50
C LEU A 224 -13.45 13.13 9.88
N ARG A 225 -13.36 12.36 8.82
CA ARG A 225 -14.50 11.79 8.11
C ARG A 225 -14.32 10.29 7.97
N ASP A 226 -15.43 9.58 8.06
CA ASP A 226 -15.42 8.15 7.76
C ASP A 226 -15.04 7.91 6.31
N SER A 227 -14.29 6.84 6.08
CA SER A 227 -13.93 6.43 4.73
C SER A 227 -15.17 5.96 3.97
N PRO A 228 -15.38 6.42 2.74
CA PRO A 228 -16.51 5.98 1.92
C PRO A 228 -16.29 4.63 1.23
N ARG A 229 -15.31 3.80 1.67
CA ARG A 229 -15.09 2.46 1.09
C ARG A 229 -16.31 1.57 1.28
N THR A 230 -16.71 0.87 0.22
CA THR A 230 -17.86 -0.05 0.22
C THR A 230 -17.46 -1.51 -0.01
N GLY A 231 -16.31 -1.75 -0.67
CA GLY A 231 -15.85 -3.07 -1.03
C GLY A 231 -14.68 -3.04 -2.00
N TYR A 232 -14.55 -4.08 -2.79
CA TYR A 232 -13.51 -4.19 -3.82
C TYR A 232 -13.94 -5.13 -4.93
N PHE A 233 -13.25 -5.01 -6.06
CA PHE A 233 -13.32 -5.96 -7.16
C PHE A 233 -11.98 -6.68 -7.31
N ILE A 234 -12.04 -7.95 -7.69
CA ILE A 234 -10.91 -8.68 -8.26
C ILE A 234 -11.26 -8.93 -9.72
N LEU A 235 -10.46 -8.39 -10.63
CA LEU A 235 -10.50 -8.65 -12.06
C LEU A 235 -9.39 -9.64 -12.39
N ASP A 236 -9.73 -10.81 -12.89
CA ASP A 236 -8.79 -11.69 -13.61
C ASP A 236 -8.69 -11.22 -15.05
N VAL A 237 -7.53 -10.70 -15.43
CA VAL A 237 -7.37 -10.02 -16.72
C VAL A 237 -7.37 -11.02 -17.89
N GLY A 238 -6.86 -12.23 -17.67
CA GLY A 238 -6.77 -13.28 -18.66
C GLY A 238 -8.13 -13.87 -19.04
N SER A 239 -8.99 -14.11 -18.07
CA SER A 239 -10.36 -14.60 -18.29
C SER A 239 -11.37 -13.47 -18.49
N GLY A 240 -11.07 -12.27 -17.98
CA GLY A 240 -11.99 -11.15 -17.94
C GLY A 240 -13.04 -11.26 -16.82
N GLU A 241 -12.93 -12.23 -15.94
CA GLU A 241 -13.84 -12.40 -14.81
C GLU A 241 -13.68 -11.25 -13.81
N VAL A 242 -14.79 -10.64 -13.41
CA VAL A 242 -14.85 -9.54 -12.44
C VAL A 242 -15.72 -9.96 -11.27
N ALA A 243 -15.14 -10.11 -10.08
CA ALA A 243 -15.84 -10.45 -8.86
C ALA A 243 -15.88 -9.26 -7.89
N TYR A 244 -17.08 -8.88 -7.43
CA TYR A 244 -17.27 -7.87 -6.38
C TYR A 244 -17.43 -8.51 -5.02
N HIS A 245 -16.73 -7.97 -4.04
CA HIS A 245 -16.82 -8.36 -2.63
C HIS A 245 -17.14 -7.11 -1.79
N ALA A 246 -18.24 -7.18 -1.05
CA ALA A 246 -18.59 -6.13 -0.12
C ALA A 246 -17.65 -6.16 1.09
N LEU A 247 -16.93 -5.08 1.32
CA LEU A 247 -16.03 -4.90 2.47
C LEU A 247 -16.06 -3.43 2.87
N PRO A 248 -17.05 -3.00 3.66
CA PRO A 248 -17.17 -1.63 4.13
C PRO A 248 -15.90 -1.17 4.85
N ALA A 249 -15.72 0.14 4.87
CA ALA A 249 -14.65 0.75 5.65
C ALA A 249 -14.76 0.35 7.12
N ARG A 250 -13.63 0.20 7.78
CA ARG A 250 -13.58 0.08 9.24
C ARG A 250 -13.94 1.43 9.85
N THR A 251 -14.64 1.41 10.97
CA THR A 251 -15.03 2.58 11.75
C THR A 251 -14.58 2.42 13.20
N GLY A 252 -14.44 3.53 13.93
CA GLY A 252 -14.03 3.50 15.33
C GLY A 252 -12.57 3.87 15.55
N ASP A 253 -12.06 3.62 16.75
CA ASP A 253 -10.71 4.04 17.18
C ASP A 253 -9.56 3.35 16.44
N ASP A 254 -9.84 2.27 15.71
CA ASP A 254 -8.86 1.52 14.92
C ASP A 254 -8.83 1.95 13.44
N VAL A 255 -9.49 3.03 13.09
CA VAL A 255 -9.55 3.54 11.71
C VAL A 255 -8.36 4.45 11.46
N PRO A 256 -7.75 4.40 10.26
CA PRO A 256 -6.80 5.42 9.90
C PRO A 256 -7.43 6.79 10.12
N SER A 257 -6.98 7.51 11.14
CA SER A 257 -7.27 8.92 11.32
C SER A 257 -6.55 9.73 10.24
N ASN A 258 -6.35 9.08 9.08
CA ASN A 258 -5.64 9.69 7.99
C ASN A 258 -6.44 10.89 7.48
N MET A 259 -5.70 11.86 7.06
CA MET A 259 -6.23 13.15 6.64
C MET A 259 -7.16 13.06 5.42
N ASN A 260 -7.28 11.91 4.79
CA ASN A 260 -8.06 11.72 3.56
C ASN A 260 -8.99 10.50 3.56
N GLY A 261 -9.12 9.78 4.67
CA GLY A 261 -10.11 8.71 4.81
C GLY A 261 -9.97 7.52 3.84
N ARG A 262 -8.86 7.41 3.08
CA ARG A 262 -8.66 6.28 2.17
C ARG A 262 -8.35 5.01 2.95
N GLN A 263 -8.98 3.93 2.55
CA GLN A 263 -8.68 2.58 3.02
C GLN A 263 -8.50 1.66 1.81
N ASP A 264 -7.60 2.07 0.90
CA ASP A 264 -7.27 1.27 -0.29
C ASP A 264 -6.76 -0.10 0.12
N LEU A 265 -7.18 -1.11 -0.61
CA LEU A 265 -6.71 -2.48 -0.42
C LEU A 265 -5.45 -2.74 -1.25
N GLY A 266 -4.58 -3.59 -0.73
CA GLY A 266 -3.39 -4.06 -1.42
C GLY A 266 -3.26 -5.58 -1.33
N TRP A 267 -2.34 -6.15 -2.11
CA TRP A 267 -2.05 -7.57 -2.17
C TRP A 267 -0.98 -7.99 -1.17
N SER A 268 -1.09 -9.22 -0.67
CA SER A 268 0.08 -9.92 -0.11
C SER A 268 1.09 -10.22 -1.23
N LEU A 269 2.33 -10.50 -0.86
CA LEU A 269 3.39 -10.84 -1.81
C LEU A 269 3.10 -11.99 -2.75
N ASP A 270 2.46 -13.01 -2.21
CA ASP A 270 2.07 -14.22 -2.94
C ASP A 270 0.74 -14.07 -3.67
N GLY A 271 0.08 -12.91 -3.54
CA GLY A 271 -1.24 -12.65 -4.11
C GLY A 271 -2.37 -13.46 -3.45
N ALA A 272 -2.11 -14.16 -2.34
CA ALA A 272 -3.07 -15.06 -1.69
C ALA A 272 -3.90 -14.36 -0.60
N ALA A 273 -3.61 -13.10 -0.29
CA ALA A 273 -4.33 -12.32 0.70
C ALA A 273 -4.40 -10.84 0.30
N LEU A 274 -5.33 -10.14 0.95
CA LEU A 274 -5.47 -8.69 0.85
C LEU A 274 -5.13 -8.04 2.18
N TRP A 275 -4.71 -6.79 2.13
CA TRP A 275 -4.52 -5.96 3.32
C TRP A 275 -5.18 -4.58 3.18
N ALA A 276 -5.50 -3.97 4.31
CA ALA A 276 -5.90 -2.58 4.41
C ALA A 276 -5.04 -1.87 5.47
N PRO A 277 -4.76 -0.57 5.31
CA PRO A 277 -4.02 0.19 6.31
C PRO A 277 -4.83 0.33 7.61
N THR A 278 -4.12 0.49 8.72
CA THR A 278 -4.68 0.92 10.02
C THR A 278 -4.27 2.37 10.30
N ASP A 279 -4.71 2.93 11.43
CA ASP A 279 -4.27 4.24 11.91
C ASP A 279 -2.81 4.23 12.39
N THR A 280 -2.29 3.05 12.73
CA THR A 280 -0.91 2.87 13.17
C THR A 280 -0.06 2.41 11.99
N THR A 281 0.68 3.32 11.39
CA THR A 281 1.62 2.99 10.33
C THR A 281 2.87 2.33 10.92
N PRO A 282 3.36 1.21 10.36
CA PRO A 282 2.95 0.55 9.11
C PRO A 282 1.95 -0.61 9.29
N ASP A 283 1.22 -0.69 10.39
CA ASP A 283 0.32 -1.79 10.68
C ASP A 283 -0.77 -1.97 9.61
N ARG A 284 -1.19 -3.22 9.44
CA ARG A 284 -2.19 -3.63 8.47
C ARG A 284 -3.15 -4.63 9.06
N VAL A 285 -4.37 -4.61 8.58
CA VAL A 285 -5.32 -5.70 8.76
C VAL A 285 -5.37 -6.54 7.49
N TRP A 286 -5.53 -7.84 7.66
CA TRP A 286 -5.43 -8.81 6.58
C TRP A 286 -6.74 -9.52 6.35
N TYR A 287 -6.99 -9.87 5.10
CA TYR A 287 -8.19 -10.54 4.63
C TYR A 287 -7.85 -11.65 3.65
N THR A 288 -8.71 -12.67 3.58
CA THR A 288 -8.72 -13.60 2.45
C THR A 288 -9.15 -12.88 1.17
N LEU A 289 -9.05 -13.54 0.03
CA LEU A 289 -9.55 -12.97 -1.24
C LEU A 289 -11.07 -12.78 -1.24
N ASP A 290 -11.79 -13.46 -0.34
CA ASP A 290 -13.24 -13.35 -0.16
C ASP A 290 -13.63 -12.28 0.88
N GLY A 291 -12.66 -11.60 1.49
CA GLY A 291 -12.88 -10.51 2.44
C GLY A 291 -13.00 -10.94 3.90
N GLU A 292 -12.78 -12.23 4.22
CA GLU A 292 -12.78 -12.71 5.61
C GLU A 292 -11.50 -12.29 6.34
N PRO A 293 -11.59 -11.84 7.60
CA PRO A 293 -10.40 -11.48 8.39
C PRO A 293 -9.45 -12.68 8.54
N ARG A 294 -8.16 -12.42 8.48
CA ARG A 294 -7.10 -13.41 8.69
C ARG A 294 -5.87 -12.81 9.36
N ASP A 295 -4.97 -13.67 9.82
CA ASP A 295 -3.65 -13.23 10.29
C ASP A 295 -2.75 -12.80 9.13
N ALA A 296 -1.77 -11.93 9.43
CA ALA A 296 -0.76 -11.52 8.48
C ALA A 296 0.00 -12.74 7.95
N PRO A 297 0.29 -12.81 6.64
CA PRO A 297 1.22 -13.80 6.13
C PRO A 297 2.60 -13.66 6.81
N GLN A 298 3.33 -14.76 6.87
CA GLN A 298 4.66 -14.77 7.49
C GLN A 298 5.57 -13.71 6.84
N GLY A 299 6.27 -12.94 7.68
CA GLY A 299 7.17 -11.88 7.25
C GLY A 299 6.50 -10.63 6.66
N GLN A 300 5.16 -10.55 6.68
CA GLN A 300 4.42 -9.42 6.08
C GLN A 300 3.63 -8.57 7.09
N ARG A 301 3.83 -8.77 8.39
CA ARG A 301 3.13 -8.00 9.43
C ARG A 301 3.47 -6.51 9.34
N TYR A 302 4.74 -6.18 9.15
CA TYR A 302 5.24 -4.83 9.01
C TYR A 302 5.85 -4.67 7.62
N VAL A 303 5.03 -4.33 6.66
CA VAL A 303 5.51 -4.00 5.32
C VAL A 303 5.73 -2.49 5.29
N GLY A 304 6.91 -2.06 4.87
CA GLY A 304 7.22 -0.64 4.74
C GLY A 304 6.17 0.12 3.93
N TYR A 305 6.28 1.43 3.86
CA TYR A 305 5.29 2.33 3.23
C TYR A 305 5.04 2.10 1.73
N SER A 306 5.80 1.25 1.07
CA SER A 306 5.47 0.74 -0.26
C SER A 306 4.80 -0.61 -0.15
N ALA A 307 3.99 -0.96 -1.12
CA ALA A 307 3.20 -2.19 -1.15
C ALA A 307 4.02 -3.49 -1.21
N GLU A 308 5.35 -3.39 -1.21
CA GLU A 308 6.24 -4.52 -1.35
C GLU A 308 6.63 -5.14 0.00
N SER A 309 7.16 -6.34 -0.06
CA SER A 309 7.53 -7.16 1.07
C SER A 309 8.57 -6.57 1.99
N ALA A 310 8.38 -6.74 3.28
CA ALA A 310 9.48 -6.65 4.23
C ALA A 310 10.51 -7.78 4.04
N LEU A 311 10.10 -8.94 3.52
CA LEU A 311 10.97 -10.10 3.31
C LEU A 311 11.80 -9.95 2.02
N SER A 312 13.09 -10.21 2.08
CA SER A 312 13.98 -10.24 0.91
C SER A 312 13.54 -11.29 -0.10
N PRO A 313 13.92 -11.18 -1.39
CA PRO A 313 13.57 -12.17 -2.41
C PRO A 313 14.01 -13.60 -2.05
N ASP A 314 15.17 -13.76 -1.40
CA ASP A 314 15.67 -15.06 -0.93
C ASP A 314 15.07 -15.54 0.41
N GLY A 315 14.22 -14.71 1.03
CA GLY A 315 13.54 -15.02 2.30
C GLY A 315 14.40 -14.94 3.55
N ARG A 316 15.66 -14.51 3.46
CA ARG A 316 16.60 -14.55 4.59
C ARG A 316 16.62 -13.30 5.45
N ARG A 317 16.10 -12.18 4.96
CA ARG A 317 16.19 -10.88 5.63
C ARG A 317 14.84 -10.19 5.68
N VAL A 318 14.63 -9.38 6.71
CA VAL A 318 13.39 -8.63 6.93
C VAL A 318 13.71 -7.17 7.13
N LEU A 319 12.98 -6.29 6.42
CA LEU A 319 13.03 -4.84 6.60
C LEU A 319 12.22 -4.43 7.82
N GLY A 320 12.77 -3.52 8.62
CA GLY A 320 12.03 -2.80 9.64
C GLY A 320 11.40 -3.71 10.69
N PRO A 321 12.19 -4.51 11.44
CA PRO A 321 11.65 -5.31 12.53
C PRO A 321 10.97 -4.39 13.55
N ASP A 322 9.87 -4.87 14.13
CA ASP A 322 9.10 -4.16 15.15
C ASP A 322 8.71 -2.71 14.79
N GLY A 323 8.59 -2.42 13.46
CA GLY A 323 8.22 -1.10 12.96
C GLY A 323 9.37 -0.10 12.87
N LEU A 324 10.61 -0.50 13.09
CA LEU A 324 11.79 0.35 12.86
C LEU A 324 12.19 0.30 11.38
N PRO A 325 12.03 1.40 10.62
CA PRO A 325 12.13 1.37 9.16
C PRO A 325 13.56 1.37 8.63
N THR A 326 14.58 1.47 9.49
CA THR A 326 16.00 1.60 9.10
C THR A 326 16.88 0.42 9.49
N GLU A 327 16.31 -0.61 10.13
CA GLU A 327 17.03 -1.83 10.47
C GLU A 327 16.66 -2.97 9.52
N ILE A 328 17.62 -3.84 9.25
CA ILE A 328 17.43 -5.10 8.53
C ILE A 328 17.84 -6.23 9.45
N THR A 329 16.99 -7.24 9.60
CA THR A 329 17.25 -8.40 10.44
C THR A 329 17.31 -9.67 9.64
N ASP A 330 18.02 -10.67 10.17
CA ASP A 330 17.92 -12.06 9.73
C ASP A 330 16.54 -12.61 10.06
N SER A 331 15.88 -13.23 9.10
CA SER A 331 14.50 -13.70 9.23
C SER A 331 14.35 -14.91 10.17
N ALA A 332 15.41 -15.70 10.37
CA ALA A 332 15.40 -16.90 11.20
C ALA A 332 15.80 -16.59 12.65
N THR A 333 16.80 -15.73 12.86
CA THR A 333 17.35 -15.45 14.19
C THR A 333 16.80 -14.16 14.80
N GLY A 334 16.32 -13.22 13.98
CA GLY A 334 15.91 -11.88 14.42
C GLY A 334 17.09 -10.96 14.72
N GLU A 335 18.33 -11.39 14.47
CA GLU A 335 19.52 -10.56 14.68
C GLU A 335 19.58 -9.44 13.65
N ILE A 336 20.01 -8.25 14.07
CA ILE A 336 20.20 -7.10 13.18
C ILE A 336 21.45 -7.37 12.33
N VAL A 337 21.26 -7.45 11.01
CA VAL A 337 22.34 -7.64 10.04
C VAL A 337 22.79 -6.34 9.36
N GLY A 338 22.03 -5.27 9.55
CA GLY A 338 22.40 -3.94 9.05
C GLY A 338 21.53 -2.82 9.59
N ARG A 339 22.13 -1.63 9.65
CA ARG A 339 21.45 -0.36 9.95
C ARG A 339 21.76 0.64 8.87
N GLN A 340 20.73 1.22 8.30
CA GLN A 340 20.85 2.15 7.20
C GLN A 340 20.60 3.58 7.69
N ASN A 341 21.47 4.50 7.28
CA ASN A 341 21.30 5.91 7.59
C ASN A 341 20.36 6.57 6.56
N VAL A 342 19.10 6.15 6.57
CA VAL A 342 18.03 6.63 5.70
C VAL A 342 16.80 7.00 6.52
N LEU A 343 15.87 7.76 5.96
CA LEU A 343 14.62 8.06 6.65
C LEU A 343 13.67 6.86 6.67
N GLN A 344 13.69 6.05 5.58
CA GLN A 344 12.72 4.97 5.44
C GLN A 344 13.17 3.96 4.38
N LEU A 345 13.11 2.67 4.74
CA LEU A 345 13.26 1.58 3.79
C LEU A 345 11.93 1.36 3.03
N HIS A 346 12.01 1.17 1.72
CA HIS A 346 10.84 0.99 0.88
C HIS A 346 10.67 -0.44 0.37
N ALA A 347 11.64 -0.95 -0.35
CA ALA A 347 11.50 -2.22 -1.05
C ALA A 347 12.85 -2.85 -1.39
N TRP A 348 12.89 -4.18 -1.50
CA TRP A 348 14.06 -4.92 -1.93
C TRP A 348 14.32 -4.74 -3.43
N ALA A 349 15.48 -4.20 -3.78
CA ALA A 349 15.94 -4.17 -5.16
C ALA A 349 16.48 -5.54 -5.61
N ASP A 350 17.19 -6.22 -4.73
CA ASP A 350 17.69 -7.58 -4.82
C ASP A 350 17.96 -8.11 -3.40
N ASP A 351 18.66 -9.25 -3.27
CA ASP A 351 18.94 -9.85 -1.96
C ASP A 351 19.90 -9.03 -1.09
N ASP A 352 20.71 -8.15 -1.69
CA ASP A 352 21.77 -7.40 -1.03
C ASP A 352 21.53 -5.90 -0.97
N ASN A 353 20.50 -5.38 -1.63
CA ASN A 353 20.24 -3.95 -1.75
C ASN A 353 18.76 -3.60 -1.60
N VAL A 354 18.49 -2.46 -0.98
CA VAL A 354 17.16 -1.94 -0.70
C VAL A 354 16.99 -0.54 -1.30
N LEU A 355 15.83 -0.27 -1.86
CA LEU A 355 15.38 1.08 -2.19
C LEU A 355 14.89 1.78 -0.93
N ALA A 356 15.30 3.02 -0.72
CA ALA A 356 14.98 3.78 0.48
C ALA A 356 14.72 5.26 0.17
N LEU A 357 14.03 5.94 1.07
CA LEU A 357 13.99 7.39 1.14
C LEU A 357 15.21 7.86 1.93
N GLY A 358 16.12 8.54 1.27
CA GLY A 358 17.38 8.95 1.90
C GLY A 358 18.17 9.91 1.04
N CYS A 359 19.42 10.08 1.45
CA CYS A 359 20.37 10.99 0.82
C CYS A 359 21.75 10.37 0.80
N ALA A 360 22.29 10.16 -0.38
CA ALA A 360 23.63 9.61 -0.56
C ALA A 360 24.76 10.64 -0.39
N GLY A 361 24.43 11.86 -0.02
CA GLY A 361 25.38 12.95 0.18
C GLY A 361 25.01 13.85 1.33
N SER A 362 25.23 15.15 1.16
CA SER A 362 24.82 16.17 2.12
C SER A 362 23.45 16.69 1.75
N CYS A 363 22.45 16.43 2.57
CA CYS A 363 21.09 16.97 2.44
C CYS A 363 20.87 18.12 3.41
N GLY A 364 20.08 19.10 3.00
CA GLY A 364 19.80 20.28 3.79
C GLY A 364 19.00 19.97 5.05
N ASP A 365 17.97 19.15 4.93
CA ASP A 365 17.10 18.70 6.01
C ASP A 365 16.42 17.36 5.70
N GLU A 366 15.58 16.86 6.60
CA GLU A 366 14.84 15.61 6.48
C GLU A 366 13.82 15.59 5.33
N PHE A 367 13.46 16.72 4.79
CA PHE A 367 12.53 16.86 3.65
C PHE A 367 13.25 16.83 2.30
N ASP A 368 14.55 17.12 2.28
CA ASP A 368 15.38 17.11 1.08
C ASP A 368 15.97 15.71 0.82
N ASN A 369 15.12 14.68 0.84
CA ASN A 369 15.50 13.29 0.55
C ASN A 369 14.90 12.82 -0.77
N GLY A 370 15.64 11.95 -1.46
CA GLY A 370 15.23 11.31 -2.71
C GLY A 370 15.21 9.79 -2.60
N LEU A 371 15.06 9.12 -3.74
CA LEU A 371 15.19 7.68 -3.82
C LEU A 371 16.66 7.30 -3.87
N VAL A 372 17.07 6.40 -2.98
CA VAL A 372 18.43 5.85 -2.91
C VAL A 372 18.39 4.32 -2.98
N LEU A 373 19.48 3.75 -3.48
CA LEU A 373 19.83 2.33 -3.34
C LEU A 373 20.84 2.22 -2.21
N VAL A 374 20.55 1.41 -1.20
CA VAL A 374 21.43 1.20 -0.05
C VAL A 374 21.71 -0.29 0.13
N SER A 375 22.97 -0.65 0.41
CA SER A 375 23.33 -2.03 0.72
C SER A 375 22.79 -2.45 2.10
N VAL A 376 22.57 -3.75 2.28
CA VAL A 376 22.04 -4.34 3.53
C VAL A 376 22.88 -3.93 4.74
N ASP A 377 24.21 -3.88 4.62
CA ASP A 377 25.11 -3.45 5.68
C ASP A 377 25.16 -1.93 5.91
N GLY A 378 24.49 -1.15 5.06
CA GLY A 378 24.49 0.32 5.11
C GLY A 378 25.78 0.98 4.62
N ALA A 379 26.78 0.20 4.18
CA ALA A 379 28.11 0.73 3.83
C ALA A 379 28.13 1.49 2.48
N ARG A 380 27.18 1.17 1.58
CA ARG A 380 27.09 1.80 0.26
C ARG A 380 25.73 2.39 0.05
N MET A 381 25.69 3.62 -0.42
CA MET A 381 24.46 4.32 -0.79
C MET A 381 24.66 5.05 -2.11
N THR A 382 23.73 4.85 -3.03
CA THR A 382 23.73 5.48 -4.36
C THR A 382 22.45 6.29 -4.53
N GLN A 383 22.56 7.58 -4.88
CA GLN A 383 21.41 8.40 -5.21
C GLN A 383 20.83 7.96 -6.55
N LEU A 384 19.54 7.63 -6.61
CA LEU A 384 18.84 7.23 -7.82
C LEU A 384 17.98 8.35 -8.41
N ALA A 385 17.31 9.12 -7.55
CA ALA A 385 16.53 10.28 -7.98
C ALA A 385 16.83 11.49 -7.10
N ALA A 386 16.69 12.68 -7.67
CA ALA A 386 16.82 13.93 -6.95
C ALA A 386 15.79 14.07 -5.81
N TYR A 387 15.99 15.09 -4.99
CA TYR A 387 15.16 15.35 -3.84
C TYR A 387 13.69 15.51 -4.20
N ARG A 388 12.83 14.94 -3.35
CA ARG A 388 11.38 14.92 -3.54
C ARG A 388 10.69 16.18 -3.05
N ASN A 389 11.35 16.98 -2.21
CA ASN A 389 10.80 18.18 -1.56
C ASN A 389 9.43 17.91 -0.92
N SER A 390 9.35 16.93 -0.04
CA SER A 390 8.08 16.38 0.48
C SER A 390 7.26 17.37 1.32
N ASN A 391 7.88 18.44 1.80
CA ASN A 391 7.26 19.53 2.57
C ASN A 391 6.74 20.69 1.71
N LYS A 392 6.97 20.68 0.40
CA LYS A 392 6.57 21.79 -0.49
C LYS A 392 5.36 21.42 -1.33
N GLY A 393 4.52 22.40 -1.64
CA GLY A 393 3.45 22.25 -2.63
C GLY A 393 4.03 21.82 -3.99
N GLY A 394 3.45 20.78 -4.60
CA GLY A 394 3.96 20.19 -5.84
C GLY A 394 5.05 19.14 -5.63
N ALA A 395 5.40 18.80 -4.38
CA ALA A 395 6.22 17.62 -4.10
C ALA A 395 5.66 16.36 -4.76
N TRP A 396 6.54 15.58 -5.36
CA TRP A 396 6.14 14.38 -6.08
C TRP A 396 6.33 13.10 -5.26
N ARG A 397 5.64 12.02 -5.67
CA ARG A 397 5.69 10.70 -5.05
C ARG A 397 5.90 9.65 -6.13
N TRP A 398 6.84 8.73 -5.93
CA TRP A 398 7.10 7.62 -6.85
C TRP A 398 6.15 6.44 -6.65
N VAL A 399 6.01 5.65 -7.70
CA VAL A 399 5.42 4.31 -7.69
C VAL A 399 6.49 3.36 -8.18
N LEU A 400 6.81 2.37 -7.37
CA LEU A 400 7.78 1.32 -7.68
C LEU A 400 7.03 0.08 -8.19
N THR A 401 7.53 -0.51 -9.27
CA THR A 401 6.93 -1.69 -9.91
C THR A 401 8.02 -2.70 -10.25
N PRO A 402 7.79 -4.00 -10.03
CA PRO A 402 8.67 -5.06 -10.51
C PRO A 402 8.81 -5.04 -12.04
N ARG A 403 10.03 -5.27 -12.55
CA ARG A 403 10.34 -5.24 -13.99
C ARG A 403 10.85 -6.57 -14.55
#